data_3934a9d4204ca6ef1d4b7ce338a6a335
#
_entry.id   3934a9d4204ca6ef1d4b7ce338a6a335
#
_cell.length_a   1.000
_cell.length_b   1.000
_cell.length_c   1.000
_cell.angle_alpha   90.00
_cell.angle_beta   90.00
_cell.angle_gamma   90.00
#
_symmetry.space_group_name_H-M   'P 1'
#
loop_
_entity.id
_entity.type
_entity.pdbx_description
1 polymer ?
#
loop_
_entity_poly.entity_id
_entity_poly.type
_entity_poly.pdbx_seq_one_letter_code
_entity_poly.pdbx_strand_id
1 'polypeptide(L)'
;MSALIKVLVVDDHELVRTGITRMLADIPDIRVVGESASGEEALSLVRQVAPDVVLMDVRMPGMGGLEATRKLLRQNSALRIVAVTICDEDPFPARLLQAGAAGYLTKGACLEEMVRAIRQAADGQRYLSPEVAQRLALRAFDGDVAQSPFDQLSEREMQVTLMIVHGERIQDISDKLCLSPKTVNTYRYRIFEKLGVEGDVQLALLAVKHGLSGVNAG
;
A
#
# COMPACT_ATOMS: atom_id res chain seq x y z
N MET A 1 17.39 -28.41 0.68
CA MET A 1 17.20 -27.56 -0.52
C MET A 1 16.01 -26.68 -0.20
N SER A 2 16.17 -25.37 -0.12
CA SER A 2 15.03 -24.44 0.03
C SER A 2 14.06 -24.63 -1.15
N ALA A 3 12.78 -24.71 -0.86
CA ALA A 3 11.76 -24.75 -1.92
C ALA A 3 11.84 -23.43 -2.74
N LEU A 4 11.61 -23.54 -4.05
CA LEU A 4 11.58 -22.38 -4.94
C LEU A 4 10.38 -21.49 -4.59
N ILE A 5 10.63 -20.23 -4.23
CA ILE A 5 9.61 -19.24 -3.88
C ILE A 5 9.11 -18.56 -5.15
N LYS A 6 7.82 -18.71 -5.44
CA LYS A 6 7.17 -18.07 -6.58
C LYS A 6 6.68 -16.68 -6.19
N VAL A 7 7.11 -15.67 -6.91
CA VAL A 7 6.79 -14.27 -6.63
C VAL A 7 5.97 -13.67 -7.77
N LEU A 8 4.88 -12.98 -7.43
CA LEU A 8 4.13 -12.11 -8.34
C LEU A 8 4.48 -10.66 -8.00
N VAL A 9 4.83 -9.86 -9.01
CA VAL A 9 5.12 -8.43 -8.86
C VAL A 9 3.94 -7.60 -9.37
N VAL A 10 3.43 -6.72 -8.51
CA VAL A 10 2.26 -5.88 -8.79
C VAL A 10 2.60 -4.41 -8.53
N ASP A 11 2.69 -3.61 -9.60
CA ASP A 11 3.01 -2.18 -9.55
C ASP A 11 2.51 -1.52 -10.85
N ASP A 12 1.93 -0.35 -10.83
CA ASP A 12 1.45 0.33 -12.04
C ASP A 12 2.59 0.94 -12.87
N HIS A 13 3.78 1.12 -12.28
CA HIS A 13 4.96 1.64 -12.96
C HIS A 13 5.77 0.51 -13.61
N GLU A 14 5.76 0.44 -14.94
CA GLU A 14 6.47 -0.59 -15.72
C GLU A 14 7.98 -0.66 -15.40
N LEU A 15 8.62 0.51 -15.25
CA LEU A 15 10.05 0.58 -14.93
C LEU A 15 10.37 -0.09 -13.58
N VAL A 16 9.51 0.12 -12.59
CA VAL A 16 9.66 -0.48 -11.24
C VAL A 16 9.47 -1.99 -11.32
N ARG A 17 8.41 -2.47 -12.00
CA ARG A 17 8.16 -3.91 -12.19
C ARG A 17 9.35 -4.59 -12.86
N THR A 18 9.79 -4.04 -14.01
CA THR A 18 10.95 -4.56 -14.74
C THR A 18 12.22 -4.55 -13.88
N GLY A 19 12.43 -3.49 -13.11
CA GLY A 19 13.57 -3.37 -12.18
C GLY A 19 13.56 -4.48 -11.14
N ILE A 20 12.45 -4.65 -10.43
CA ILE A 20 12.28 -5.70 -9.41
C ILE A 20 12.47 -7.09 -10.03
N THR A 21 11.85 -7.36 -11.17
CA THR A 21 11.96 -8.66 -11.85
C THR A 21 13.41 -8.97 -12.21
N ARG A 22 14.14 -8.00 -12.74
CA ARG A 22 15.57 -8.17 -13.07
C ARG A 22 16.44 -8.37 -11.82
N MET A 23 16.20 -7.61 -10.75
CA MET A 23 16.92 -7.76 -9.49
C MET A 23 16.74 -9.16 -8.89
N LEU A 24 15.56 -9.74 -9.01
CA LEU A 24 15.26 -11.07 -8.48
C LEU A 24 15.69 -12.22 -9.38
N ALA A 25 15.98 -11.97 -10.67
CA ALA A 25 16.30 -13.01 -11.65
C ALA A 25 17.55 -13.84 -11.30
N ASP A 26 18.53 -13.23 -10.62
CA ASP A 26 19.80 -13.86 -10.22
C ASP A 26 19.71 -14.54 -8.84
N ILE A 27 18.55 -14.54 -8.18
CA ILE A 27 18.37 -15.14 -6.87
C ILE A 27 17.90 -16.60 -7.03
N PRO A 28 18.72 -17.61 -6.68
CA PRO A 28 18.49 -19.01 -7.08
C PRO A 28 17.22 -19.64 -6.52
N ASP A 29 16.75 -19.19 -5.35
CA ASP A 29 15.58 -19.72 -4.63
C ASP A 29 14.32 -18.86 -4.82
N ILE A 30 14.36 -17.82 -5.69
CA ILE A 30 13.23 -16.94 -5.96
C ILE A 30 12.96 -16.95 -7.48
N ARG A 31 11.69 -17.04 -7.85
CA ARG A 31 11.26 -16.98 -9.24
C ARG A 31 10.06 -16.06 -9.40
N VAL A 32 10.21 -15.00 -10.19
CA VAL A 32 9.08 -14.19 -10.62
C VAL A 32 8.23 -15.01 -11.61
N VAL A 33 6.99 -15.28 -11.26
CA VAL A 33 6.05 -16.11 -12.03
C VAL A 33 5.02 -15.29 -12.78
N GLY A 34 4.99 -13.98 -12.56
CA GLY A 34 4.11 -13.06 -13.26
C GLY A 34 4.33 -11.62 -12.82
N GLU A 35 3.80 -10.71 -13.63
CA GLU A 35 3.78 -9.28 -13.39
C GLU A 35 2.35 -8.76 -13.64
N SER A 36 1.93 -7.76 -12.90
CA SER A 36 0.63 -7.11 -13.04
C SER A 36 0.75 -5.61 -12.87
N ALA A 37 -0.01 -4.85 -13.66
CA ALA A 37 -0.03 -3.39 -13.59
C ALA A 37 -1.17 -2.85 -12.72
N SER A 38 -2.02 -3.71 -12.15
CA SER A 38 -3.16 -3.28 -11.32
C SER A 38 -3.58 -4.32 -10.31
N GLY A 39 -4.32 -3.89 -9.29
CA GLY A 39 -4.91 -4.79 -8.30
C GLY A 39 -5.96 -5.73 -8.91
N GLU A 40 -6.72 -5.26 -9.90
CA GLU A 40 -7.74 -6.03 -10.62
C GLU A 40 -7.12 -7.19 -11.40
N GLU A 41 -6.05 -6.92 -12.14
CA GLU A 41 -5.31 -7.92 -12.89
C GLU A 41 -4.65 -8.94 -11.94
N ALA A 42 -4.06 -8.47 -10.85
CA ALA A 42 -3.44 -9.32 -9.83
C ALA A 42 -4.42 -10.36 -9.26
N LEU A 43 -5.69 -9.99 -9.01
CA LEU A 43 -6.72 -10.93 -8.55
C LEU A 43 -6.96 -12.11 -9.51
N SER A 44 -6.84 -11.86 -10.79
CA SER A 44 -7.00 -12.88 -11.83
C SER A 44 -5.74 -13.72 -11.98
N LEU A 45 -4.58 -13.05 -11.98
CA LEU A 45 -3.28 -13.67 -12.24
C LEU A 45 -2.84 -14.61 -11.09
N VAL A 46 -3.13 -14.25 -9.84
CA VAL A 46 -2.83 -15.11 -8.66
C VAL A 46 -3.43 -16.51 -8.81
N ARG A 47 -4.62 -16.62 -9.38
CA ARG A 47 -5.27 -17.92 -9.60
C ARG A 47 -4.58 -18.77 -10.67
N GLN A 48 -3.95 -18.12 -11.64
CA GLN A 48 -3.30 -18.79 -12.78
C GLN A 48 -1.89 -19.24 -12.44
N VAL A 49 -1.11 -18.37 -11.77
CA VAL A 49 0.32 -18.61 -11.52
C VAL A 49 0.60 -19.19 -10.13
N ALA A 50 -0.39 -19.16 -9.23
CA ALA A 50 -0.30 -19.65 -7.85
C ALA A 50 1.02 -19.24 -7.16
N PRO A 51 1.24 -17.92 -6.92
CA PRO A 51 2.44 -17.45 -6.27
C PRO A 51 2.41 -17.77 -4.77
N ASP A 52 3.59 -17.89 -4.16
CA ASP A 52 3.75 -17.99 -2.72
C ASP A 52 3.74 -16.61 -2.06
N VAL A 53 4.37 -15.63 -2.73
CA VAL A 53 4.50 -14.25 -2.27
C VAL A 53 4.07 -13.28 -3.37
N VAL A 54 3.36 -12.22 -2.99
CA VAL A 54 3.03 -11.08 -3.86
C VAL A 54 3.75 -9.84 -3.35
N LEU A 55 4.57 -9.22 -4.19
CA LEU A 55 5.07 -7.87 -3.96
C LEU A 55 4.02 -6.91 -4.50
N MET A 56 3.38 -6.14 -3.62
CA MET A 56 2.21 -5.33 -3.93
C MET A 56 2.50 -3.85 -3.74
N ASP A 57 2.46 -3.07 -4.81
CA ASP A 57 2.44 -1.62 -4.65
C ASP A 57 1.15 -1.18 -3.96
N VAL A 58 1.30 -0.24 -3.05
CA VAL A 58 0.17 0.32 -2.29
C VAL A 58 -0.60 1.34 -3.11
N ARG A 59 0.11 2.15 -3.89
CA ARG A 59 -0.45 3.27 -4.64
C ARG A 59 -0.61 2.93 -6.11
N MET A 60 -1.74 2.39 -6.47
CA MET A 60 -2.10 2.10 -7.86
C MET A 60 -3.44 2.74 -8.22
N PRO A 61 -3.64 3.14 -9.48
CA PRO A 61 -4.95 3.54 -10.01
C PRO A 61 -5.97 2.40 -9.87
N GLY A 62 -7.25 2.72 -9.89
CA GLY A 62 -8.30 1.71 -9.79
C GLY A 62 -8.37 1.10 -8.40
N MET A 63 -8.22 -0.20 -8.28
CA MET A 63 -8.11 -0.91 -7.01
C MET A 63 -6.70 -0.71 -6.45
N GLY A 64 -6.56 0.08 -5.41
CA GLY A 64 -5.28 0.24 -4.71
C GLY A 64 -4.81 -1.04 -4.03
N GLY A 65 -3.51 -1.07 -3.66
CA GLY A 65 -2.86 -2.27 -3.12
C GLY A 65 -3.46 -2.77 -1.81
N LEU A 66 -4.00 -1.90 -0.97
CA LEU A 66 -4.63 -2.32 0.29
C LEU A 66 -5.95 -3.08 0.03
N GLU A 67 -6.80 -2.59 -0.88
CA GLU A 67 -8.03 -3.31 -1.27
C GLU A 67 -7.70 -4.62 -1.99
N ALA A 68 -6.71 -4.61 -2.88
CA ALA A 68 -6.23 -5.80 -3.54
C ALA A 68 -5.73 -6.84 -2.52
N THR A 69 -4.93 -6.41 -1.53
CA THR A 69 -4.46 -7.24 -0.41
C THR A 69 -5.61 -7.92 0.32
N ARG A 70 -6.63 -7.15 0.73
CA ARG A 70 -7.81 -7.71 1.42
C ARG A 70 -8.56 -8.75 0.57
N LYS A 71 -8.77 -8.46 -0.71
CA LYS A 71 -9.46 -9.38 -1.63
C LYS A 71 -8.66 -10.64 -1.88
N LEU A 72 -7.36 -10.52 -2.10
CA LEU A 72 -6.45 -11.66 -2.32
C LEU A 72 -6.42 -12.58 -1.09
N LEU A 73 -6.26 -12.02 0.11
CA LEU A 73 -6.21 -12.81 1.34
C LEU A 73 -7.55 -13.45 1.71
N ARG A 74 -8.68 -12.83 1.32
CA ARG A 74 -10.00 -13.48 1.43
C ARG A 74 -10.15 -14.68 0.48
N GLN A 75 -9.53 -14.62 -0.71
CA GLN A 75 -9.57 -15.71 -1.68
C GLN A 75 -8.60 -16.85 -1.30
N ASN A 76 -7.43 -16.48 -0.79
CA ASN A 76 -6.39 -17.42 -0.39
C ASN A 76 -5.65 -16.89 0.86
N SER A 77 -6.01 -17.40 2.03
CA SER A 77 -5.39 -17.00 3.31
C SER A 77 -3.94 -17.52 3.48
N ALA A 78 -3.52 -18.47 2.65
CA ALA A 78 -2.14 -18.94 2.64
C ALA A 78 -1.19 -18.03 1.85
N LEU A 79 -1.73 -17.18 0.97
CA LEU A 79 -0.94 -16.22 0.19
C LEU A 79 -0.22 -15.24 1.12
N ARG A 80 1.01 -14.90 0.79
CA ARG A 80 1.79 -13.90 1.53
C ARG A 80 1.92 -12.63 0.71
N ILE A 81 1.59 -11.49 1.30
CA ILE A 81 1.65 -10.20 0.60
C ILE A 81 2.64 -9.31 1.33
N VAL A 82 3.65 -8.86 0.60
CA VAL A 82 4.62 -7.86 1.03
C VAL A 82 4.29 -6.56 0.29
N ALA A 83 3.87 -5.55 1.02
CA ALA A 83 3.62 -4.24 0.47
C ALA A 83 4.93 -3.53 0.13
N VAL A 84 4.99 -2.90 -1.03
CA VAL A 84 6.13 -2.12 -1.50
C VAL A 84 5.64 -0.72 -1.86
N THR A 85 6.18 0.34 -1.26
CA THR A 85 5.68 1.70 -1.48
C THR A 85 6.79 2.74 -1.48
N ILE A 86 6.55 3.88 -2.12
CA ILE A 86 7.48 5.03 -2.09
C ILE A 86 7.41 5.76 -0.76
N CYS A 87 6.25 5.76 -0.08
CA CYS A 87 6.00 6.58 1.10
C CYS A 87 6.25 5.84 2.39
N ASP A 88 7.12 6.45 3.17
CA ASP A 88 7.35 6.11 4.56
C ASP A 88 6.29 6.71 5.49
N GLU A 89 5.60 7.72 5.04
CA GLU A 89 4.64 8.47 5.82
C GLU A 89 3.30 7.81 5.68
N ASP A 90 2.68 7.35 6.80
CA ASP A 90 1.27 7.22 6.76
C ASP A 90 0.60 6.09 7.55
N PRO A 91 -0.71 6.11 7.76
CA PRO A 91 -1.46 5.03 8.37
C PRO A 91 -1.43 3.72 7.55
N PHE A 92 -0.88 3.73 6.30
CA PHE A 92 -0.83 2.55 5.44
C PHE A 92 -0.10 1.34 6.04
N PRO A 93 1.09 1.47 6.69
CA PRO A 93 1.73 0.30 7.28
C PRO A 93 0.82 -0.41 8.28
N ALA A 94 0.19 0.33 9.20
CA ALA A 94 -0.71 -0.24 10.19
C ALA A 94 -1.94 -0.90 9.53
N ARG A 95 -2.56 -0.23 8.55
CA ARG A 95 -3.72 -0.75 7.82
C ARG A 95 -3.41 -1.98 7.00
N LEU A 96 -2.25 -2.03 6.34
CA LEU A 96 -1.81 -3.19 5.56
C LEU A 96 -1.55 -4.39 6.46
N LEU A 97 -0.90 -4.17 7.61
CA LEU A 97 -0.69 -5.23 8.60
C LEU A 97 -2.00 -5.73 9.20
N GLN A 98 -2.96 -4.83 9.48
CA GLN A 98 -4.32 -5.20 9.91
C GLN A 98 -5.09 -5.94 8.81
N ALA A 99 -4.87 -5.59 7.53
CA ALA A 99 -5.43 -6.31 6.40
C ALA A 99 -4.84 -7.71 6.21
N GLY A 100 -3.76 -8.04 6.94
CA GLY A 100 -3.09 -9.33 6.91
C GLY A 100 -1.82 -9.37 6.06
N ALA A 101 -1.29 -8.22 5.62
CA ALA A 101 -0.01 -8.21 4.91
C ALA A 101 1.09 -8.85 5.77
N ALA A 102 1.93 -9.66 5.12
CA ALA A 102 3.06 -10.35 5.75
C ALA A 102 4.30 -9.47 5.87
N GLY A 103 4.37 -8.37 5.11
CA GLY A 103 5.50 -7.48 5.18
C GLY A 103 5.24 -6.10 4.59
N TYR A 104 6.17 -5.19 4.87
CA TYR A 104 6.15 -3.83 4.37
C TYR A 104 7.57 -3.37 4.06
N LEU A 105 7.78 -2.90 2.85
CA LEU A 105 9.04 -2.39 2.32
C LEU A 105 8.83 -1.02 1.68
N THR A 106 9.89 -0.22 1.66
CA THR A 106 9.95 0.98 0.81
C THR A 106 10.48 0.61 -0.58
N LYS A 107 10.09 1.35 -1.62
CA LYS A 107 10.65 1.17 -2.99
C LYS A 107 12.15 1.53 -3.06
N GLY A 108 12.70 2.12 -2.01
CA GLY A 108 14.13 2.37 -1.86
C GLY A 108 14.91 1.23 -1.19
N ALA A 109 14.24 0.15 -0.81
CA ALA A 109 14.88 -1.00 -0.20
C ALA A 109 15.92 -1.63 -1.13
N CYS A 110 17.06 -2.02 -0.59
CA CYS A 110 18.07 -2.74 -1.38
C CYS A 110 17.63 -4.18 -1.69
N LEU A 111 18.31 -4.82 -2.65
CA LEU A 111 17.99 -6.19 -3.07
C LEU A 111 18.02 -7.17 -1.90
N GLU A 112 19.02 -7.06 -1.03
CA GLU A 112 19.18 -7.95 0.13
C GLU A 112 18.00 -7.85 1.09
N GLU A 113 17.47 -6.65 1.28
CA GLU A 113 16.32 -6.42 2.12
C GLU A 113 15.04 -7.00 1.49
N MET A 114 14.84 -6.79 0.19
CA MET A 114 13.71 -7.35 -0.54
C MET A 114 13.73 -8.88 -0.51
N VAL A 115 14.87 -9.50 -0.76
CA VAL A 115 15.07 -10.96 -0.70
C VAL A 115 14.77 -11.49 0.70
N ARG A 116 15.23 -10.80 1.74
CA ARG A 116 14.94 -11.16 3.14
C ARG A 116 13.45 -11.11 3.44
N ALA A 117 12.77 -10.06 3.00
CA ALA A 117 11.34 -9.90 3.18
C ALA A 117 10.54 -11.02 2.48
N ILE A 118 10.91 -11.35 1.24
CA ILE A 118 10.29 -12.45 0.47
C ILE A 118 10.45 -13.79 1.20
N ARG A 119 11.67 -14.13 1.66
CA ARG A 119 11.96 -15.37 2.36
C ARG A 119 11.19 -15.47 3.67
N GLN A 120 11.23 -14.42 4.50
CA GLN A 120 10.49 -14.41 5.77
C GLN A 120 8.99 -14.53 5.54
N ALA A 121 8.45 -13.82 4.56
CA ALA A 121 7.03 -13.93 4.22
C ALA A 121 6.68 -15.37 3.77
N ALA A 122 7.48 -15.99 2.92
CA ALA A 122 7.28 -17.37 2.48
C ALA A 122 7.30 -18.37 3.66
N ASP A 123 8.15 -18.13 4.66
CA ASP A 123 8.23 -18.93 5.90
C ASP A 123 7.09 -18.59 6.89
N GLY A 124 6.13 -17.75 6.51
CA GLY A 124 5.01 -17.34 7.36
C GLY A 124 5.35 -16.31 8.44
N GLN A 125 6.56 -15.74 8.40
CA GLN A 125 6.99 -14.69 9.31
C GLN A 125 6.59 -13.32 8.76
N ARG A 126 6.55 -12.30 9.64
CA ARG A 126 6.32 -10.91 9.24
C ARG A 126 7.63 -10.18 9.06
N TYR A 127 7.71 -9.38 8.01
CA TYR A 127 8.84 -8.48 7.76
C TYR A 127 8.42 -7.02 7.78
N LEU A 128 9.14 -6.21 8.55
CA LEU A 128 9.04 -4.75 8.53
C LEU A 128 10.45 -4.19 8.41
N SER A 129 10.64 -3.18 7.56
CA SER A 129 11.89 -2.46 7.57
C SER A 129 12.12 -1.82 8.96
N PRO A 130 13.38 -1.67 9.41
CA PRO A 130 13.68 -1.10 10.72
C PRO A 130 13.02 0.26 10.96
N GLU A 131 12.98 1.10 9.93
CA GLU A 131 12.39 2.44 9.97
C GLU A 131 10.88 2.38 10.21
N VAL A 132 10.19 1.46 9.51
CA VAL A 132 8.74 1.27 9.67
C VAL A 132 8.44 0.66 11.04
N ALA A 133 9.22 -0.33 11.47
CA ALA A 133 9.05 -0.94 12.78
C ALA A 133 9.24 0.07 13.92
N GLN A 134 10.27 0.92 13.85
CA GLN A 134 10.53 1.98 14.82
C GLN A 134 9.38 2.96 14.91
N ARG A 135 8.85 3.43 13.76
CA ARG A 135 7.72 4.36 13.73
C ARG A 135 6.43 3.76 14.32
N LEU A 136 6.13 2.52 13.98
CA LEU A 136 4.98 1.82 14.56
C LEU A 136 5.12 1.64 16.06
N ALA A 137 6.34 1.35 16.55
CA ALA A 137 6.62 1.25 17.96
C ALA A 137 6.45 2.60 18.67
N LEU A 138 7.02 3.70 18.15
CA LEU A 138 6.88 5.03 18.71
C LEU A 138 5.40 5.45 18.82
N ARG A 139 4.61 5.25 17.78
CA ARG A 139 3.16 5.52 17.83
C ARG A 139 2.43 4.72 18.91
N ALA A 140 2.81 3.46 19.12
CA ALA A 140 2.23 2.65 20.17
C ALA A 140 2.60 3.16 21.58
N PHE A 141 3.77 3.79 21.76
CA PHE A 141 4.21 4.38 23.02
C PHE A 141 3.59 5.76 23.30
N ASP A 142 3.37 6.56 22.27
CA ASP A 142 2.77 7.91 22.41
C ASP A 142 1.29 7.88 22.83
N GLY A 143 0.74 6.69 23.05
CA GLY A 143 -0.64 6.52 23.48
C GLY A 143 -1.67 6.87 22.40
N ASP A 144 -1.22 7.17 21.20
CA ASP A 144 -2.04 7.48 20.02
C ASP A 144 -2.65 6.20 19.39
N VAL A 145 -2.96 5.22 20.27
CA VAL A 145 -3.89 4.11 19.99
C VAL A 145 -5.33 4.65 19.95
N ALA A 146 -5.54 5.95 20.19
CA ALA A 146 -6.78 6.61 19.84
C ALA A 146 -6.98 6.42 18.35
N GLN A 147 -8.02 5.69 17.98
CA GLN A 147 -8.45 5.47 16.59
C GLN A 147 -8.35 6.80 15.85
N SER A 148 -7.44 6.87 14.89
CA SER A 148 -7.35 8.07 14.05
C SER A 148 -8.73 8.32 13.45
N PRO A 149 -9.27 9.56 13.47
CA PRO A 149 -10.55 9.82 12.80
C PRO A 149 -10.55 9.35 11.35
N PHE A 150 -9.37 9.23 10.75
CA PHE A 150 -9.18 8.70 9.40
C PHE A 150 -9.36 7.18 9.31
N ASP A 151 -9.38 6.42 10.41
CA ASP A 151 -9.56 4.96 10.39
C ASP A 151 -10.96 4.54 9.92
N GLN A 152 -11.94 5.44 10.03
CA GLN A 152 -13.29 5.24 9.51
C GLN A 152 -13.42 5.45 7.99
N LEU A 153 -12.38 5.99 7.35
CA LEU A 153 -12.37 6.17 5.91
C LEU A 153 -12.10 4.84 5.20
N SER A 154 -12.87 4.57 4.14
CA SER A 154 -12.50 3.53 3.18
C SER A 154 -11.17 3.88 2.51
N GLU A 155 -10.55 2.89 1.87
CA GLU A 155 -9.29 3.11 1.15
C GLU A 155 -9.40 4.19 0.09
N ARG A 156 -10.51 4.17 -0.66
CA ARG A 156 -10.75 5.15 -1.71
C ARG A 156 -10.94 6.55 -1.14
N GLU A 157 -11.64 6.67 -0.04
CA GLU A 157 -11.78 7.94 0.69
C GLU A 157 -10.44 8.41 1.23
N MET A 158 -9.60 7.51 1.75
CA MET A 158 -8.26 7.85 2.21
C MET A 158 -7.35 8.30 1.06
N GLN A 159 -7.35 7.61 -0.08
CA GLN A 159 -6.60 8.04 -1.26
C GLN A 159 -7.00 9.45 -1.69
N VAL A 160 -8.31 9.71 -1.80
CA VAL A 160 -8.84 11.04 -2.15
C VAL A 160 -8.45 12.07 -1.07
N THR A 161 -8.53 11.71 0.21
CA THR A 161 -8.12 12.59 1.32
C THR A 161 -6.67 13.03 1.18
N LEU A 162 -5.75 12.09 0.97
CA LEU A 162 -4.32 12.40 0.84
C LEU A 162 -4.06 13.32 -0.36
N MET A 163 -4.70 13.07 -1.51
CA MET A 163 -4.53 13.91 -2.69
C MET A 163 -5.06 15.34 -2.46
N ILE A 164 -6.19 15.49 -1.76
CA ILE A 164 -6.73 16.80 -1.36
C ILE A 164 -5.76 17.51 -0.40
N VAL A 165 -5.25 16.81 0.60
CA VAL A 165 -4.30 17.35 1.59
C VAL A 165 -2.99 17.79 0.92
N HIS A 166 -2.55 17.11 -0.14
CA HIS A 166 -1.42 17.52 -0.98
C HIS A 166 -1.74 18.66 -1.95
N GLY A 167 -2.96 19.20 -1.91
CA GLY A 167 -3.35 20.35 -2.75
C GLY A 167 -3.67 19.98 -4.20
N GLU A 168 -3.90 18.71 -4.51
CA GLU A 168 -4.26 18.29 -5.86
C GLU A 168 -5.66 18.78 -6.24
N ARG A 169 -5.82 19.21 -7.49
CA ARG A 169 -7.12 19.65 -8.01
C ARG A 169 -8.04 18.45 -8.27
N ILE A 170 -9.34 18.65 -8.17
CA ILE A 170 -10.34 17.59 -8.43
C ILE A 170 -10.14 16.92 -9.79
N GLN A 171 -9.74 17.68 -10.81
CA GLN A 171 -9.46 17.14 -12.13
C GLN A 171 -8.24 16.20 -12.11
N ASP A 172 -7.17 16.58 -11.45
CA ASP A 172 -5.95 15.78 -11.34
C ASP A 172 -6.22 14.47 -10.57
N ILE A 173 -7.01 14.56 -9.49
CA ILE A 173 -7.48 13.39 -8.74
C ILE A 173 -8.34 12.46 -9.61
N SER A 174 -9.25 13.06 -10.40
CA SER A 174 -10.12 12.35 -11.35
C SER A 174 -9.30 11.53 -12.35
N ASP A 175 -8.30 12.15 -12.96
CA ASP A 175 -7.46 11.55 -13.98
C ASP A 175 -6.58 10.44 -13.37
N LYS A 176 -5.89 10.73 -12.24
CA LYS A 176 -5.04 9.76 -11.55
C LYS A 176 -5.79 8.53 -11.02
N LEU A 177 -7.03 8.72 -10.57
CA LEU A 177 -7.83 7.64 -10.01
C LEU A 177 -8.75 6.96 -11.04
N CYS A 178 -8.72 7.38 -12.31
CA CYS A 178 -9.62 6.93 -13.37
C CYS A 178 -11.11 7.02 -12.97
N LEU A 179 -11.50 8.16 -12.37
CA LEU A 179 -12.84 8.46 -11.90
C LEU A 179 -13.41 9.68 -12.63
N SER A 180 -14.72 9.88 -12.57
CA SER A 180 -15.29 11.16 -12.99
C SER A 180 -15.08 12.24 -11.90
N PRO A 181 -14.97 13.54 -12.25
CA PRO A 181 -14.91 14.62 -11.27
C PRO A 181 -16.10 14.61 -10.30
N LYS A 182 -17.27 14.19 -10.80
CA LYS A 182 -18.50 14.02 -9.99
C LYS A 182 -18.31 12.93 -8.93
N THR A 183 -17.67 11.83 -9.29
CA THR A 183 -17.37 10.73 -8.35
C THR A 183 -16.37 11.17 -7.29
N VAL A 184 -15.33 11.91 -7.67
CA VAL A 184 -14.34 12.47 -6.72
C VAL A 184 -15.04 13.40 -5.72
N ASN A 185 -15.92 14.30 -6.20
CA ASN A 185 -16.71 15.16 -5.31
C ASN A 185 -17.62 14.35 -4.37
N THR A 186 -18.19 13.25 -4.83
CA THR A 186 -19.00 12.36 -3.96
C THR A 186 -18.15 11.79 -2.82
N TYR A 187 -16.92 11.34 -3.11
CA TYR A 187 -16.00 10.90 -2.06
C TYR A 187 -15.64 12.06 -1.11
N ARG A 188 -15.34 13.24 -1.64
CA ARG A 188 -15.01 14.43 -0.84
C ARG A 188 -16.12 14.77 0.16
N TYR A 189 -17.39 14.79 -0.25
CA TYR A 189 -18.50 15.03 0.67
C TYR A 189 -18.64 13.94 1.72
N ARG A 190 -18.49 12.66 1.37
CA ARG A 190 -18.50 11.56 2.33
C ARG A 190 -17.36 11.64 3.35
N ILE A 191 -16.17 12.07 2.90
CA ILE A 191 -15.01 12.30 3.76
C ILE A 191 -15.34 13.40 4.77
N PHE A 192 -15.89 14.51 4.30
CA PHE A 192 -16.27 15.63 5.18
C PHE A 192 -17.29 15.20 6.22
N GLU A 193 -18.34 14.49 5.82
CA GLU A 193 -19.36 13.96 6.72
C GLU A 193 -18.76 13.02 7.77
N LYS A 194 -17.93 12.07 7.35
CA LYS A 194 -17.28 11.11 8.27
C LYS A 194 -16.31 11.76 9.25
N LEU A 195 -15.56 12.76 8.80
CA LEU A 195 -14.54 13.41 9.62
C LEU A 195 -15.08 14.63 10.40
N GLY A 196 -16.33 15.03 10.16
CA GLY A 196 -16.92 16.22 10.78
C GLY A 196 -16.24 17.52 10.38
N VAL A 197 -15.77 17.64 9.13
CA VAL A 197 -15.12 18.83 8.57
C VAL A 197 -15.99 19.45 7.48
N GLU A 198 -15.87 20.78 7.31
CA GLU A 198 -16.74 21.54 6.38
C GLU A 198 -16.05 21.83 5.04
N GLY A 199 -14.74 21.53 4.92
CA GLY A 199 -13.99 21.84 3.69
C GLY A 199 -12.55 21.37 3.70
N ASP A 200 -11.87 21.57 2.54
CA ASP A 200 -10.51 21.09 2.31
C ASP A 200 -9.49 21.65 3.30
N VAL A 201 -9.66 22.90 3.71
CA VAL A 201 -8.75 23.56 4.68
C VAL A 201 -8.85 22.88 6.04
N GLN A 202 -10.07 22.61 6.52
CA GLN A 202 -10.25 21.89 7.80
C GLN A 202 -9.76 20.46 7.71
N LEU A 203 -9.98 19.80 6.56
CA LEU A 203 -9.44 18.48 6.28
C LEU A 203 -7.91 18.46 6.34
N ALA A 204 -7.25 19.45 5.71
CA ALA A 204 -5.80 19.57 5.74
C ALA A 204 -5.28 19.83 7.16
N LEU A 205 -5.92 20.70 7.93
CA LEU A 205 -5.54 20.96 9.33
C LEU A 205 -5.71 19.71 10.21
N LEU A 206 -6.80 18.96 10.01
CA LEU A 206 -7.02 17.70 10.70
C LEU A 206 -5.94 16.68 10.33
N ALA A 207 -5.57 16.61 9.05
CA ALA A 207 -4.51 15.73 8.55
C ALA A 207 -3.14 16.08 9.18
N VAL A 208 -2.78 17.37 9.24
CA VAL A 208 -1.56 17.85 9.92
C VAL A 208 -1.55 17.41 11.38
N LYS A 209 -2.66 17.66 12.10
CA LYS A 209 -2.79 17.30 13.52
C LYS A 209 -2.57 15.81 13.78
N HIS A 210 -2.93 14.95 12.84
CA HIS A 210 -2.78 13.50 12.95
C HIS A 210 -1.58 12.93 12.18
N GLY A 211 -0.65 13.80 11.76
CA GLY A 211 0.59 13.39 11.09
C GLY A 211 0.40 12.81 9.69
N LEU A 212 -0.70 13.16 9.00
CA LEU A 212 -1.00 12.70 7.64
C LEU A 212 -0.50 13.63 6.54
N SER A 213 0.10 14.74 6.89
CA SER A 213 0.64 15.70 5.93
C SER A 213 2.16 15.58 5.89
N GLY A 214 2.68 15.00 4.84
CA GLY A 214 4.05 15.25 4.39
C GLY A 214 4.15 16.66 3.83
N VAL A 215 3.98 17.70 4.65
CA VAL A 215 4.39 19.04 4.26
C VAL A 215 5.89 19.11 4.49
N ASN A 216 6.67 18.72 3.49
CA ASN A 216 8.01 19.23 3.35
C ASN A 216 7.86 20.74 3.08
N ALA A 217 7.96 21.55 4.13
CA ALA A 217 8.31 22.95 4.00
C ALA A 217 9.75 22.98 3.45
N GLY A 218 9.85 23.10 2.12
CA GLY A 218 11.09 23.41 1.43
C GLY A 218 11.43 24.89 1.61
#